data_748eb43c779e16e5c954fb276b5c2f0d
#
_entry.id   748eb43c779e16e5c954fb276b5c2f0d
#
_cell.length_a   1.000
_cell.length_b   1.000
_cell.length_c   1.000
_cell.angle_alpha   90.00
_cell.angle_beta   90.00
_cell.angle_gamma   90.00
#
_symmetry.space_group_name_H-M   'P 1'
#
loop_
_entity.id
_entity.type
_entity.pdbx_description
1 polymer ?
#
loop_
_entity_poly.entity_id
_entity_poly.type
_entity_poly.pdbx_seq_one_letter_code
_entity_poly.pdbx_strand_id
1 'polypeptide(L)'
;MAEKTFERTPKDLIIGIAMTLCGGVLWGVNATVSKILMGTYHASPLWIACVRELAAGVLFLTCSAIMTPKLLTGALRDRKSYPRLLATAIICVLLVQVAYLESINWTNSGTATVLQSLNLLFVLGVVCLRGRRLPGVREGIGVALAFAGTVLIAPGGDFT
;
A
#
# COMPACT_ATOMS: atom_id res chain seq x y z
N MET A 1 -30.24 1.18 -10.77
CA MET A 1 -29.63 1.71 -9.53
C MET A 1 -29.05 3.06 -9.90
N ALA A 2 -29.63 4.15 -9.40
CA ALA A 2 -29.15 5.50 -9.72
C ALA A 2 -27.79 5.70 -9.03
N GLU A 3 -26.77 5.94 -9.83
CA GLU A 3 -25.44 6.36 -9.41
C GLU A 3 -25.60 7.72 -8.72
N LYS A 4 -25.53 7.73 -7.38
CA LYS A 4 -25.45 8.97 -6.63
C LYS A 4 -24.13 9.63 -7.02
N THR A 5 -24.18 10.60 -7.91
CA THR A 5 -23.09 11.52 -8.20
C THR A 5 -22.75 12.20 -6.88
N PHE A 6 -21.65 11.76 -6.25
CA PHE A 6 -21.15 12.35 -5.01
C PHE A 6 -20.56 13.72 -5.41
N GLU A 7 -21.34 14.79 -5.21
CA GLU A 7 -20.83 16.15 -5.38
C GLU A 7 -19.69 16.38 -4.38
N ARG A 8 -18.45 16.27 -4.88
CA ARG A 8 -17.24 16.50 -4.07
C ARG A 8 -17.12 17.98 -3.78
N THR A 9 -17.32 18.35 -2.53
CA THR A 9 -17.06 19.71 -2.07
C THR A 9 -15.55 20.00 -2.14
N PRO A 10 -15.11 21.22 -2.45
CA PRO A 10 -13.67 21.57 -2.42
C PRO A 10 -12.96 21.20 -1.12
N LYS A 11 -13.67 21.22 -0.02
CA LYS A 11 -13.16 20.78 1.31
C LYS A 11 -12.84 19.28 1.34
N ASP A 12 -13.69 18.44 0.76
CA ASP A 12 -13.47 16.99 0.71
C ASP A 12 -12.24 16.64 -0.13
N LEU A 13 -11.98 17.42 -1.18
CA LEU A 13 -10.79 17.27 -2.01
C LEU A 13 -9.51 17.60 -1.22
N ILE A 14 -9.51 18.73 -0.50
CA ILE A 14 -8.36 19.16 0.33
C ILE A 14 -8.08 18.12 1.42
N ILE A 15 -9.12 17.66 2.11
CA ILE A 15 -8.98 16.62 3.15
C ILE A 15 -8.42 15.33 2.53
N GLY A 16 -8.94 14.90 1.38
CA GLY A 16 -8.45 13.72 0.68
C GLY A 16 -6.98 13.82 0.28
N ILE A 17 -6.55 14.98 -0.23
CA ILE A 17 -5.14 15.25 -0.56
C ILE A 17 -4.28 15.21 0.70
N ALA A 18 -4.69 15.89 1.77
CA ALA A 18 -3.95 15.92 3.02
C ALA A 18 -3.79 14.51 3.63
N MET A 19 -4.85 13.71 3.64
CA MET A 19 -4.80 12.31 4.12
C MET A 19 -3.88 11.45 3.26
N THR A 20 -3.89 11.64 1.94
CA THR A 20 -3.02 10.90 1.02
C THR A 20 -1.55 11.25 1.24
N LEU A 21 -1.23 12.54 1.40
CA LEU A 21 0.12 13.00 1.70
C LEU A 21 0.60 12.47 3.06
N CYS A 22 -0.23 12.54 4.08
CA CYS A 22 0.08 12.00 5.41
C CYS A 22 0.36 10.48 5.33
N GLY A 23 -0.47 9.73 4.61
CA GLY A 23 -0.24 8.30 4.37
C GLY A 23 1.09 8.02 3.67
N GLY A 24 1.45 8.81 2.66
CA GLY A 24 2.73 8.72 1.96
C GLY A 24 3.94 8.98 2.86
N VAL A 25 3.87 10.02 3.69
CA VAL A 25 4.91 10.31 4.68
C VAL A 25 5.07 9.16 5.69
N LEU A 26 3.96 8.67 6.25
CA LEU A 26 3.99 7.53 7.18
C LEU A 26 4.57 6.27 6.52
N TRP A 27 4.27 6.04 5.25
CA TRP A 27 4.84 4.93 4.48
C TRP A 27 6.36 5.06 4.34
N GLY A 28 6.87 6.25 4.00
CA GLY A 28 8.31 6.52 3.90
C GLY A 28 9.05 6.35 5.23
N VAL A 29 8.49 6.90 6.33
CA VAL A 29 9.03 6.71 7.69
C VAL A 29 9.11 5.23 8.03
N ASN A 30 8.06 4.47 7.76
CA ASN A 30 8.02 3.04 8.01
C ASN A 30 9.09 2.26 7.23
N ALA A 31 9.34 2.60 5.96
CA ALA A 31 10.41 1.98 5.16
C ALA A 31 11.80 2.27 5.75
N THR A 32 12.04 3.51 6.17
CA THR A 32 13.31 3.93 6.80
C THR A 32 13.54 3.22 8.13
N VAL A 33 12.53 3.17 9.00
CA VAL A 33 12.60 2.45 10.29
C VAL A 33 12.87 0.96 10.06
N SER A 34 12.21 0.34 9.09
CA SER A 34 12.44 -1.07 8.73
C SER A 34 13.90 -1.30 8.30
N LYS A 35 14.47 -0.39 7.49
CA LYS A 35 15.89 -0.49 7.09
C LYS A 35 16.83 -0.38 8.27
N ILE A 36 16.59 0.53 9.21
CA ILE A 36 17.39 0.68 10.43
C ILE A 36 17.31 -0.60 11.30
N LEU A 37 16.10 -1.16 11.48
CA LEU A 37 15.90 -2.38 12.25
C LEU A 37 16.66 -3.57 11.64
N MET A 38 16.64 -3.71 10.33
CA MET A 38 17.37 -4.77 9.63
C MET A 38 18.89 -4.54 9.66
N GLY A 39 19.35 -3.30 9.45
CA GLY A 39 20.78 -2.97 9.39
C GLY A 39 21.47 -2.93 10.75
N THR A 40 20.83 -2.33 11.75
CA THR A 40 21.44 -2.12 13.08
C THR A 40 21.18 -3.28 14.04
N TYR A 41 19.95 -3.82 14.02
CA TYR A 41 19.51 -4.85 14.96
C TYR A 41 19.45 -6.24 14.33
N HIS A 42 19.81 -6.38 13.05
CA HIS A 42 19.77 -7.65 12.31
C HIS A 42 18.42 -8.38 12.40
N ALA A 43 17.34 -7.61 12.52
CA ALA A 43 15.99 -8.15 12.58
C ALA A 43 15.61 -8.76 11.23
N SER A 44 15.06 -9.97 11.22
CA SER A 44 14.67 -10.61 9.96
C SER A 44 13.46 -9.91 9.32
N PRO A 45 13.43 -9.77 7.99
CA PRO A 45 12.30 -9.18 7.26
C PRO A 45 10.96 -9.84 7.60
N LEU A 46 10.97 -11.17 7.73
CA LEU A 46 9.77 -11.94 8.10
C LEU A 46 9.25 -11.57 9.48
N TRP A 47 10.14 -11.42 10.47
CA TRP A 47 9.76 -11.02 11.82
C TRP A 47 9.13 -9.63 11.84
N ILE A 48 9.75 -8.66 11.14
CA ILE A 48 9.24 -7.29 11.03
C ILE A 48 7.86 -7.30 10.35
N ALA A 49 7.70 -8.07 9.26
CA ALA A 49 6.42 -8.21 8.57
C ALA A 49 5.34 -8.75 9.51
N CYS A 50 5.60 -9.85 10.21
CA CYS A 50 4.63 -10.46 11.13
C CYS A 50 4.21 -9.53 12.25
N VAL A 51 5.17 -8.86 12.91
CA VAL A 51 4.86 -7.91 14.00
C VAL A 51 4.02 -6.74 13.50
N ARG A 52 4.33 -6.20 12.33
CA ARG A 52 3.57 -5.10 11.71
C ARG A 52 2.15 -5.52 11.36
N GLU A 53 1.98 -6.66 10.72
CA GLU A 53 0.67 -7.17 10.32
C GLU A 53 -0.21 -7.49 11.55
N LEU A 54 0.37 -8.06 12.59
CA LEU A 54 -0.34 -8.31 13.85
C LEU A 54 -0.76 -6.99 14.52
N ALA A 55 0.15 -6.03 14.62
CA ALA A 55 -0.15 -4.72 15.20
C ALA A 55 -1.25 -3.97 14.39
N ALA A 56 -1.14 -3.98 13.06
CA ALA A 56 -2.16 -3.41 12.19
C ALA A 56 -3.50 -4.13 12.33
N GLY A 57 -3.48 -5.47 12.39
CA GLY A 57 -4.67 -6.29 12.59
C GLY A 57 -5.40 -5.95 13.89
N VAL A 58 -4.68 -5.86 15.01
CA VAL A 58 -5.24 -5.45 16.30
C VAL A 58 -5.84 -4.04 16.23
N LEU A 59 -5.11 -3.10 15.63
CA LEU A 59 -5.57 -1.72 15.48
C LEU A 59 -6.86 -1.65 14.64
N PHE A 60 -6.90 -2.29 13.48
CA PHE A 60 -8.06 -2.31 12.59
C PHE A 60 -9.26 -3.01 13.22
N LEU A 61 -9.04 -4.13 13.91
CA LEU A 61 -10.11 -4.84 14.63
C LEU A 61 -10.70 -3.96 15.73
N THR A 62 -9.85 -3.28 16.50
CA THR A 62 -10.29 -2.36 17.56
C THR A 62 -11.07 -1.19 16.98
N CYS A 63 -10.56 -0.53 15.94
CA CYS A 63 -11.26 0.55 15.26
C CYS A 63 -12.61 0.07 14.69
N SER A 64 -12.64 -1.09 14.03
CA SER A 64 -13.88 -1.66 13.49
C SER A 64 -14.88 -2.02 14.57
N ALA A 65 -14.42 -2.53 15.73
CA ALA A 65 -15.30 -2.84 16.85
C ALA A 65 -15.96 -1.58 17.44
N ILE A 66 -15.26 -0.44 17.41
CA ILE A 66 -15.79 0.84 17.89
C ILE A 66 -16.70 1.49 16.85
N MET A 67 -16.25 1.57 15.58
CA MET A 67 -16.93 2.33 14.55
C MET A 67 -18.08 1.57 13.87
N THR A 68 -17.91 0.26 13.66
CA THR A 68 -18.85 -0.56 12.87
C THR A 68 -19.08 -1.96 13.47
N PRO A 69 -19.54 -2.08 14.73
CA PRO A 69 -19.63 -3.37 15.42
C PRO A 69 -20.56 -4.36 14.70
N LYS A 70 -21.65 -3.89 14.10
CA LYS A 70 -22.60 -4.77 13.38
C LYS A 70 -22.00 -5.38 12.11
N LEU A 71 -21.15 -4.63 11.39
CA LEU A 71 -20.47 -5.14 10.20
C LEU A 71 -19.37 -6.15 10.58
N LEU A 72 -18.63 -5.84 11.65
CA LEU A 72 -17.58 -6.73 12.16
C LEU A 72 -18.17 -8.08 12.60
N THR A 73 -19.24 -8.07 13.40
CA THR A 73 -19.90 -9.31 13.84
C THR A 73 -20.49 -10.09 12.67
N GLY A 74 -21.04 -9.40 11.65
CA GLY A 74 -21.50 -10.03 10.42
C GLY A 74 -20.39 -10.74 9.66
N ALA A 75 -19.24 -10.06 9.50
CA ALA A 75 -18.07 -10.62 8.82
C ALA A 75 -17.47 -11.80 9.60
N LEU A 76 -17.39 -11.70 10.92
CA LEU A 76 -16.91 -12.78 11.79
C LEU A 76 -17.86 -14.00 11.84
N ARG A 77 -19.13 -13.83 11.54
CA ARG A 77 -20.11 -14.92 11.50
C ARG A 77 -20.10 -15.67 10.17
N ASP A 78 -19.61 -15.04 9.11
CA ASP A 78 -19.54 -15.65 7.77
C ASP A 78 -18.32 -16.56 7.61
N ARG A 79 -18.45 -17.78 8.14
CA ARG A 79 -17.40 -18.81 8.07
C ARG A 79 -17.02 -19.22 6.65
N LYS A 80 -17.91 -19.02 5.66
CA LYS A 80 -17.63 -19.38 4.25
C LYS A 80 -16.58 -18.48 3.63
N SER A 81 -16.44 -17.25 4.14
CA SER A 81 -15.44 -16.28 3.66
C SER A 81 -14.05 -16.49 4.26
N TYR A 82 -13.90 -17.21 5.36
CA TYR A 82 -12.62 -17.41 6.04
C TYR A 82 -11.50 -17.98 5.17
N PRO A 83 -11.68 -19.07 4.41
CA PRO A 83 -10.59 -19.60 3.61
C PRO A 83 -10.14 -18.62 2.54
N ARG A 84 -11.06 -17.85 1.97
CA ARG A 84 -10.74 -16.80 1.00
C ARG A 84 -10.00 -15.63 1.65
N LEU A 85 -10.44 -15.17 2.82
CA LEU A 85 -9.79 -14.11 3.59
C LEU A 85 -8.38 -14.54 4.02
N LEU A 86 -8.23 -15.76 4.52
CA LEU A 86 -6.93 -16.30 4.93
C LEU A 86 -5.97 -16.42 3.73
N ALA A 87 -6.44 -16.95 2.61
CA ALA A 87 -5.64 -17.02 1.39
C ALA A 87 -5.20 -15.62 0.92
N THR A 88 -6.11 -14.64 0.93
CA THR A 88 -5.79 -13.25 0.58
C THR A 88 -4.79 -12.65 1.55
N ALA A 89 -4.94 -12.86 2.85
CA ALA A 89 -4.02 -12.35 3.87
C ALA A 89 -2.60 -12.93 3.69
N ILE A 90 -2.49 -14.24 3.47
CA ILE A 90 -1.17 -14.89 3.31
C ILE A 90 -0.54 -14.54 1.96
N ILE A 91 -1.28 -14.68 0.86
CA ILE A 91 -0.72 -14.53 -0.49
C ILE A 91 -0.57 -13.06 -0.86
N CYS A 92 -1.62 -12.24 -0.67
CA CYS A 92 -1.63 -10.87 -1.16
C CYS A 92 -1.04 -9.87 -0.17
N VAL A 93 -1.07 -10.15 1.14
CA VAL A 93 -0.55 -9.22 2.14
C VAL A 93 0.81 -9.68 2.64
N LEU A 94 0.89 -10.82 3.31
CA LEU A 94 2.13 -11.27 3.96
C LEU A 94 3.26 -11.53 2.94
N LEU A 95 3.00 -12.25 1.85
CA LEU A 95 4.01 -12.56 0.85
C LEU A 95 4.55 -11.28 0.19
N VAL A 96 3.67 -10.34 -0.16
CA VAL A 96 4.06 -9.06 -0.76
C VAL A 96 4.87 -8.21 0.23
N GLN A 97 4.49 -8.19 1.51
CA GLN A 97 5.21 -7.46 2.54
C GLN A 97 6.60 -8.03 2.80
N VAL A 98 6.72 -9.36 2.86
CA VAL A 98 8.02 -10.02 3.02
C VAL A 98 8.91 -9.75 1.82
N ALA A 99 8.40 -9.88 0.59
CA ALA A 99 9.15 -9.59 -0.62
C ALA A 99 9.63 -8.13 -0.68
N TYR A 100 8.79 -7.19 -0.24
CA TYR A 100 9.16 -5.78 -0.16
C TYR A 100 10.27 -5.53 0.87
N LEU A 101 10.14 -6.11 2.07
CA LEU A 101 11.15 -5.96 3.12
C LEU A 101 12.47 -6.64 2.74
N GLU A 102 12.43 -7.80 2.08
CA GLU A 102 13.62 -8.44 1.52
C GLU A 102 14.28 -7.55 0.46
N SER A 103 13.51 -6.92 -0.41
CA SER A 103 14.04 -5.96 -1.37
C SER A 103 14.76 -4.79 -0.68
N ILE A 104 14.20 -4.25 0.42
CA ILE A 104 14.86 -3.21 1.23
C ILE A 104 16.15 -3.74 1.88
N ASN A 105 16.13 -4.97 2.35
CA ASN A 105 17.28 -5.59 3.01
C ASN A 105 18.48 -5.72 2.07
N TRP A 106 18.25 -6.24 0.86
CA TRP A 106 19.28 -6.46 -0.14
C TRP A 106 19.72 -5.19 -0.90
N THR A 107 18.90 -4.16 -0.92
CA THR A 107 19.19 -2.92 -1.63
C THR A 107 19.12 -1.72 -0.67
N ASN A 108 18.22 -0.80 -0.97
CA ASN A 108 17.86 0.31 -0.09
C ASN A 108 16.37 0.60 -0.20
N SER A 109 15.86 1.40 0.73
CA SER A 109 14.43 1.73 0.77
C SER A 109 13.96 2.48 -0.48
N GLY A 110 14.81 3.29 -1.09
CA GLY A 110 14.52 4.02 -2.33
C GLY A 110 14.32 3.08 -3.50
N THR A 111 15.29 2.19 -3.76
CA THR A 111 15.22 1.19 -4.85
C THR A 111 14.03 0.25 -4.68
N ALA A 112 13.77 -0.24 -3.47
CA ALA A 112 12.61 -1.08 -3.19
C ALA A 112 11.29 -0.35 -3.50
N THR A 113 11.21 0.96 -3.19
CA THR A 113 10.04 1.77 -3.48
C THR A 113 9.86 2.01 -4.98
N VAL A 114 10.96 2.20 -5.75
CA VAL A 114 10.90 2.27 -7.23
C VAL A 114 10.35 0.96 -7.80
N LEU A 115 10.88 -0.19 -7.37
CA LEU A 115 10.39 -1.50 -7.81
C LEU A 115 8.91 -1.69 -7.48
N GLN A 116 8.48 -1.29 -6.29
CA GLN A 116 7.08 -1.33 -5.91
C GLN A 116 6.20 -0.41 -6.77
N SER A 117 6.72 0.74 -7.20
CA SER A 117 5.99 1.69 -8.06
C SER A 117 5.68 1.10 -9.44
N LEU A 118 6.46 0.12 -9.93
CA LEU A 118 6.15 -0.61 -11.15
C LEU A 118 4.80 -1.34 -11.08
N ASN A 119 4.35 -1.71 -9.87
CA ASN A 119 3.03 -2.31 -9.68
C ASN A 119 1.91 -1.40 -10.22
N LEU A 120 2.05 -0.09 -10.10
CA LEU A 120 1.07 0.86 -10.63
C LEU A 120 0.92 0.74 -12.15
N LEU A 121 2.03 0.53 -12.87
CA LEU A 121 2.03 0.32 -14.32
C LEU A 121 1.32 -1.00 -14.68
N PHE A 122 1.60 -2.08 -13.94
CA PHE A 122 0.93 -3.37 -14.15
C PHE A 122 -0.58 -3.27 -13.89
N VAL A 123 -0.98 -2.63 -12.79
CA VAL A 123 -2.40 -2.44 -12.46
C VAL A 123 -3.09 -1.61 -13.54
N LEU A 124 -2.49 -0.49 -13.98
CA LEU A 124 -3.04 0.32 -15.07
C LEU A 124 -3.16 -0.49 -16.36
N GLY A 125 -2.12 -1.27 -16.71
CA GLY A 125 -2.13 -2.16 -17.87
C GLY A 125 -3.27 -3.18 -17.82
N VAL A 126 -3.43 -3.87 -16.70
CA VAL A 126 -4.51 -4.86 -16.50
C VAL A 126 -5.89 -4.20 -16.58
N VAL A 127 -6.08 -3.04 -15.96
CA VAL A 127 -7.36 -2.30 -16.00
C VAL A 127 -7.67 -1.86 -17.42
N CYS A 128 -6.70 -1.34 -18.16
CA CYS A 128 -6.88 -0.93 -19.56
C CYS A 128 -7.19 -2.12 -20.48
N LEU A 129 -6.49 -3.25 -20.29
CA LEU A 129 -6.72 -4.48 -21.05
C LEU A 129 -8.12 -5.05 -20.78
N ARG A 130 -8.52 -5.15 -19.50
CA ARG A 130 -9.85 -5.67 -19.13
C ARG A 130 -10.96 -4.73 -19.56
N GLY A 131 -10.74 -3.41 -19.44
CA GLY A 131 -11.68 -2.38 -19.86
C GLY A 131 -11.71 -2.13 -21.37
N ARG A 132 -10.81 -2.78 -22.15
CA ARG A 132 -10.62 -2.53 -23.59
C ARG A 132 -10.55 -1.03 -23.89
N ARG A 133 -9.88 -0.27 -23.01
CA ARG A 133 -9.68 1.17 -23.14
C ARG A 133 -8.19 1.52 -23.06
N LEU A 134 -7.81 2.59 -23.72
CA LEU A 134 -6.47 3.17 -23.54
C LEU A 134 -6.45 3.99 -22.25
N PRO A 135 -5.28 4.10 -21.58
CA PRO A 135 -5.12 4.95 -20.43
C PRO A 135 -5.45 6.40 -20.79
N GLY A 136 -6.22 7.06 -19.96
CA GLY A 136 -6.51 8.49 -20.15
C GLY A 136 -5.23 9.33 -20.00
N VAL A 137 -5.17 10.47 -20.66
CA VAL A 137 -4.01 11.38 -20.60
C VAL A 137 -3.67 11.76 -19.15
N ARG A 138 -4.68 11.99 -18.32
CA ARG A 138 -4.49 12.30 -16.89
C ARG A 138 -3.90 11.12 -16.12
N GLU A 139 -4.33 9.89 -16.40
CA GLU A 139 -3.81 8.65 -15.81
C GLU A 139 -2.34 8.46 -16.22
N GLY A 140 -2.03 8.66 -17.50
CA GLY A 140 -0.66 8.56 -18.04
C GLY A 140 0.30 9.58 -17.43
N ILE A 141 -0.10 10.84 -17.36
CA ILE A 141 0.70 11.92 -16.75
C ILE A 141 0.93 11.63 -15.25
N GLY A 142 -0.11 11.23 -14.53
CA GLY A 142 0.00 10.90 -13.09
C GLY A 142 0.99 9.78 -12.83
N VAL A 143 0.93 8.71 -13.62
CA VAL A 143 1.85 7.57 -13.51
C VAL A 143 3.28 7.98 -13.89
N ALA A 144 3.46 8.75 -14.97
CA ALA A 144 4.78 9.24 -15.40
C ALA A 144 5.43 10.13 -14.34
N LEU A 145 4.66 11.05 -13.73
CA LEU A 145 5.15 11.92 -12.66
C LEU A 145 5.49 11.11 -11.39
N ALA A 146 4.65 10.15 -11.00
CA ALA A 146 4.92 9.29 -9.86
C ALA A 146 6.20 8.47 -10.07
N PHE A 147 6.38 7.89 -11.25
CA PHE A 147 7.57 7.11 -11.58
C PHE A 147 8.83 7.98 -11.64
N ALA A 148 8.78 9.15 -12.31
CA ALA A 148 9.89 10.08 -12.37
C ALA A 148 10.29 10.55 -10.97
N GLY A 149 9.34 10.93 -10.11
CA GLY A 149 9.59 11.30 -8.72
C GLY A 149 10.26 10.20 -7.93
N THR A 150 9.81 8.95 -8.09
CA THR A 150 10.39 7.80 -7.40
C THR A 150 11.82 7.51 -7.87
N VAL A 151 12.08 7.58 -9.18
CA VAL A 151 13.43 7.40 -9.75
C VAL A 151 14.40 8.49 -9.28
N LEU A 152 13.95 9.73 -9.14
CA LEU A 152 14.78 10.82 -8.62
C LEU A 152 15.19 10.63 -7.16
N ILE A 153 14.35 9.98 -6.37
CA ILE A 153 14.60 9.74 -4.93
C ILE A 153 15.45 8.46 -4.71
N ALA A 154 15.37 7.46 -5.60
CA ALA A 154 15.99 6.15 -5.43
C ALA A 154 17.51 6.17 -5.22
N PRO A 155 18.32 6.96 -5.99
CA PRO A 155 19.77 6.96 -5.86
C PRO A 155 20.31 7.69 -4.62
N GLY A 156 19.44 8.22 -3.74
CA GLY A 156 19.90 9.03 -2.59
C GLY A 156 20.63 10.31 -2.97
N GLY A 157 20.48 10.76 -4.22
CA GLY A 157 21.18 11.92 -4.77
C GLY A 157 22.53 11.61 -5.44
N ASP A 158 23.03 10.39 -5.37
CA ASP A 158 24.22 9.96 -6.08
C ASP A 158 23.86 9.47 -7.49
N PHE A 159 24.11 10.29 -8.48
CA PHE A 159 24.02 9.98 -9.92
C PHE A 159 25.39 9.64 -10.53
N THR A 160 26.40 9.24 -9.71
CA THR A 160 27.73 8.83 -10.16
C THR A 160 27.83 7.32 -10.27
#